data_ba2c32a7597c459489ed8481f972aea1
#
_entry.id   ba2c32a7597c459489ed8481f972aea1
#
_cell.length_a   1.000
_cell.length_b   1.000
_cell.length_c   1.000
_cell.angle_alpha   90.00
_cell.angle_beta   90.00
_cell.angle_gamma   90.00
#
_symmetry.space_group_name_H-M   'P 1'
#
loop_
_entity.id
_entity.type
_entity.pdbx_description
1 polymer ?
#
loop_
_entity_poly.entity_id
_entity_poly.type
_entity_poly.pdbx_seq_one_letter_code
_entity_poly.pdbx_strand_id
1 'polypeptide(L)'
;MQKSDCIIGVEHVSKYFGDKAVLNDVNLSVRKGEFVTILGPSGCGKTTLLRLIAGFQTASEGIITIAGKDITQTPPHQRPVNTVFQKYALFPHLNVYNNIAFGLKLKKMPEATIGKKVKQALRMVGMTDYEDRDA
;
A
#
# COMPACT_ATOMS: atom_id res chain seq x y z
N MET A 1 5.48 27.56 3.13
CA MET A 1 4.85 26.31 3.61
C MET A 1 5.96 25.33 3.96
N GLN A 2 6.03 24.89 5.23
CA GLN A 2 7.12 24.01 5.68
C GLN A 2 7.01 22.62 5.03
N LYS A 3 8.07 22.18 4.34
CA LYS A 3 8.22 20.82 3.76
C LYS A 3 8.18 19.69 4.82
N SER A 4 8.17 20.01 6.10
CA SER A 4 8.28 19.05 7.21
C SER A 4 7.05 18.19 7.50
N ASP A 5 5.86 18.58 7.01
CA ASP A 5 4.61 17.86 7.29
C ASP A 5 4.12 16.97 6.13
N CYS A 6 4.77 17.05 4.96
CA CYS A 6 4.40 16.24 3.81
C CYS A 6 4.89 14.79 4.01
N ILE A 7 3.94 13.84 4.07
CA ILE A 7 4.27 12.41 4.19
C ILE A 7 4.37 11.72 2.82
N ILE A 8 3.57 12.13 1.84
CA ILE A 8 3.64 11.65 0.46
C ILE A 8 3.69 12.86 -0.46
N GLY A 9 4.73 12.96 -1.27
CA GLY A 9 4.87 13.92 -2.36
C GLY A 9 4.85 13.23 -3.72
N VAL A 10 4.10 13.78 -4.64
CA VAL A 10 4.08 13.40 -6.05
C VAL A 10 4.33 14.68 -6.83
N GLU A 11 5.45 14.76 -7.55
CA GLU A 11 5.90 15.98 -8.21
C GLU A 11 6.12 15.70 -9.70
N HIS A 12 5.34 16.37 -10.55
CA HIS A 12 5.40 16.28 -12.01
C HIS A 12 5.35 14.84 -12.56
N VAL A 13 4.54 13.97 -11.92
CA VAL A 13 4.50 12.56 -12.26
C VAL A 13 3.64 12.31 -13.49
N SER A 14 4.27 11.70 -14.51
CA SER A 14 3.62 11.21 -15.71
C SER A 14 3.77 9.69 -15.83
N LYS A 15 2.77 9.04 -16.43
CA LYS A 15 2.80 7.62 -16.75
C LYS A 15 2.22 7.35 -18.13
N TYR A 16 3.04 6.75 -18.96
CA TYR A 16 2.69 6.34 -20.32
C TYR A 16 2.63 4.81 -20.41
N PHE A 17 1.69 4.30 -21.21
CA PHE A 17 1.63 2.91 -21.66
C PHE A 17 1.62 2.92 -23.19
N GLY A 18 2.76 2.61 -23.81
CA GLY A 18 3.00 2.92 -25.22
C GLY A 18 2.82 4.41 -25.44
N ASP A 19 2.05 4.80 -26.46
CA ASP A 19 1.77 6.19 -26.81
C ASP A 19 0.65 6.84 -25.98
N LYS A 20 0.03 6.08 -25.05
CA LYS A 20 -1.09 6.58 -24.26
C LYS A 20 -0.61 7.12 -22.92
N ALA A 21 -0.80 8.43 -22.71
CA ALA A 21 -0.67 9.04 -21.39
C ALA A 21 -1.86 8.66 -20.50
N VAL A 22 -1.59 8.01 -19.36
CA VAL A 22 -2.60 7.66 -18.35
C VAL A 22 -2.54 8.64 -17.18
N LEU A 23 -1.36 9.14 -16.86
CA LEU A 23 -1.14 10.27 -15.96
C LEU A 23 -0.27 11.28 -16.69
N ASN A 24 -0.59 12.55 -16.56
CA ASN A 24 0.15 13.64 -17.19
C ASN A 24 0.34 14.76 -16.19
N ASP A 25 1.58 15.02 -15.82
CA ASP A 25 2.03 16.08 -14.92
C ASP A 25 1.24 16.15 -13.59
N VAL A 26 1.06 15.00 -12.93
CA VAL A 26 0.29 14.92 -11.69
C VAL A 26 1.13 15.43 -10.52
N ASN A 27 0.53 16.37 -9.77
CA ASN A 27 1.11 16.93 -8.56
C ASN A 27 0.17 16.69 -7.37
N LEU A 28 0.66 16.06 -6.29
CA LEU A 28 -0.09 15.75 -5.08
C LEU A 28 0.81 15.84 -3.85
N SER A 29 0.32 16.46 -2.81
CA SER A 29 0.99 16.51 -1.50
C SER A 29 0.02 16.04 -0.43
N VAL A 30 0.40 15.02 0.33
CA VAL A 30 -0.38 14.48 1.44
C VAL A 30 0.37 14.72 2.75
N ARG A 31 -0.31 15.29 3.74
CA ARG A 31 0.28 15.58 5.06
C ARG A 31 0.12 14.39 6.00
N LYS A 32 0.97 14.34 7.00
CA LYS A 32 0.86 13.33 8.07
C LYS A 32 -0.50 13.45 8.78
N GLY A 33 -1.21 12.32 8.88
CA GLY A 33 -2.54 12.24 9.49
C GLY A 33 -3.69 12.73 8.61
N GLU A 34 -3.42 13.15 7.37
CA GLU A 34 -4.45 13.57 6.44
C GLU A 34 -5.16 12.36 5.81
N PHE A 35 -6.47 12.49 5.64
CA PHE A 35 -7.29 11.55 4.85
C PHE A 35 -7.57 12.17 3.49
N VAL A 36 -7.10 11.52 2.44
CA VAL A 36 -7.22 12.01 1.05
C VAL A 36 -8.08 11.06 0.23
N THR A 37 -9.04 11.61 -0.50
CA THR A 37 -9.88 10.86 -1.44
C THR A 37 -9.57 11.29 -2.88
N ILE A 38 -9.26 10.31 -3.74
CA ILE A 38 -9.03 10.56 -5.17
C ILE A 38 -10.30 10.20 -5.93
N LEU A 39 -10.97 11.19 -6.50
CA LEU A 39 -12.21 11.05 -7.24
C LEU A 39 -11.97 11.18 -8.75
N GLY A 40 -12.83 10.55 -9.54
CA GLY A 40 -12.81 10.66 -10.99
C GLY A 40 -13.48 9.45 -11.67
N PRO A 41 -13.80 9.54 -12.98
CA PRO A 41 -14.42 8.47 -13.73
C PRO A 41 -13.54 7.21 -13.81
N SER A 42 -14.14 6.08 -14.23
CA SER A 42 -13.38 4.86 -14.49
C SER A 42 -12.33 5.10 -15.57
N GLY A 43 -11.12 4.57 -15.38
CA GLY A 43 -10.03 4.69 -16.35
C GLY A 43 -9.24 6.01 -16.32
N CYS A 44 -9.54 6.97 -15.42
CA CYS A 44 -8.81 8.24 -15.32
C CYS A 44 -7.47 8.18 -14.59
N GLY A 45 -6.92 7.01 -14.30
CA GLY A 45 -5.57 6.86 -13.73
C GLY A 45 -5.49 6.73 -12.20
N LYS A 46 -6.59 6.75 -11.43
CA LYS A 46 -6.57 6.64 -9.96
C LYS A 46 -5.80 5.44 -9.45
N THR A 47 -6.12 4.27 -9.96
CA THR A 47 -5.44 3.01 -9.59
C THR A 47 -3.98 3.02 -10.03
N THR A 48 -3.67 3.65 -11.16
CA THR A 48 -2.29 3.82 -11.65
C THR A 48 -1.49 4.67 -10.69
N LEU A 49 -2.02 5.81 -10.25
CA LEU A 49 -1.37 6.68 -9.26
C LEU A 49 -1.09 5.94 -7.95
N LEU A 50 -2.07 5.21 -7.41
CA LEU A 50 -1.88 4.39 -6.21
C LEU A 50 -0.83 3.31 -6.40
N ARG A 51 -0.78 2.65 -7.58
CA ARG A 51 0.25 1.65 -7.90
C ARG A 51 1.64 2.26 -8.03
N LEU A 52 1.76 3.48 -8.54
CA LEU A 52 3.02 4.22 -8.58
C LEU A 52 3.52 4.54 -7.16
N ILE A 53 2.64 5.03 -6.28
CA ILE A 53 2.99 5.31 -4.87
C ILE A 53 3.38 4.03 -4.14
N ALA A 54 2.67 2.92 -4.38
CA ALA A 54 2.96 1.62 -3.77
C ALA A 54 4.17 0.90 -4.38
N GLY A 55 4.66 1.33 -5.55
CA GLY A 55 5.82 0.73 -6.23
C GLY A 55 5.52 -0.47 -7.11
N PHE A 56 4.25 -0.79 -7.36
CA PHE A 56 3.85 -1.85 -8.30
C PHE A 56 3.98 -1.42 -9.77
N GLN A 57 4.21 -0.15 -9.99
CA GLN A 57 4.56 0.43 -11.29
C GLN A 57 5.59 1.53 -11.08
N THR A 58 6.39 1.81 -12.12
CA THR A 58 7.37 2.88 -12.13
C THR A 58 6.82 4.07 -12.91
N ALA A 59 7.02 5.28 -12.40
CA ALA A 59 6.70 6.50 -13.12
C ALA A 59 7.55 6.60 -14.41
N SER A 60 6.98 7.17 -15.45
CA SER A 60 7.73 7.49 -16.68
C SER A 60 8.53 8.78 -16.49
N GLU A 61 7.98 9.74 -15.75
CA GLU A 61 8.59 11.02 -15.43
C GLU A 61 8.16 11.46 -14.03
N GLY A 62 8.90 12.41 -13.45
CA GLY A 62 8.61 12.99 -12.15
C GLY A 62 9.17 12.21 -10.97
N ILE A 63 8.85 12.66 -9.77
CA ILE A 63 9.42 12.17 -8.52
C ILE A 63 8.29 11.83 -7.53
N ILE A 64 8.45 10.70 -6.82
CA ILE A 64 7.56 10.32 -5.73
C ILE A 64 8.40 10.23 -4.45
N THR A 65 7.98 10.96 -3.42
CA THR A 65 8.64 10.95 -2.13
C THR A 65 7.73 10.42 -1.03
N ILE A 66 8.31 9.71 -0.04
CA ILE A 66 7.63 9.32 1.20
C ILE A 66 8.51 9.73 2.37
N ALA A 67 7.94 10.48 3.31
CA ALA A 67 8.64 11.06 4.46
C ALA A 67 9.92 11.81 4.04
N GLY A 68 9.86 12.56 2.92
CA GLY A 68 10.96 13.33 2.36
C GLY A 68 12.03 12.51 1.62
N LYS A 69 11.91 11.19 1.56
CA LYS A 69 12.83 10.31 0.83
C LYS A 69 12.28 10.01 -0.56
N ASP A 70 13.08 10.19 -1.59
CA ASP A 70 12.75 9.76 -2.96
C ASP A 70 12.63 8.22 -3.00
N ILE A 71 11.47 7.76 -3.45
CA ILE A 71 11.16 6.34 -3.57
C ILE A 71 10.78 5.96 -5.01
N THR A 72 11.00 6.83 -5.97
CA THR A 72 10.55 6.67 -7.37
C THR A 72 10.97 5.32 -7.94
N GLN A 73 12.20 4.89 -7.67
CA GLN A 73 12.78 3.62 -8.13
C GLN A 73 12.81 2.53 -7.04
N THR A 74 12.31 2.81 -5.83
CA THR A 74 12.33 1.85 -4.71
C THR A 74 11.30 0.73 -4.95
N PRO A 75 11.66 -0.56 -4.83
CA PRO A 75 10.71 -1.66 -5.02
C PRO A 75 9.64 -1.69 -3.92
N PRO A 76 8.45 -2.30 -4.17
CA PRO A 76 7.30 -2.26 -3.25
C PRO A 76 7.62 -2.72 -1.83
N HIS A 77 8.38 -3.81 -1.68
CA HIS A 77 8.69 -4.42 -0.38
C HIS A 77 9.62 -3.57 0.51
N GLN A 78 10.23 -2.53 -0.05
CA GLN A 78 11.10 -1.58 0.67
C GLN A 78 10.42 -0.24 0.93
N ARG A 79 9.18 -0.04 0.44
CA ARG A 79 8.44 1.21 0.67
C ARG A 79 7.69 1.16 1.99
N PRO A 80 7.72 2.23 2.79
CA PRO A 80 6.99 2.30 4.07
C PRO A 80 5.50 2.62 3.85
N VAL A 81 4.83 1.87 2.97
CA VAL A 81 3.40 2.00 2.67
C VAL A 81 2.72 0.64 2.68
N ASN A 82 1.43 0.63 3.00
CA ASN A 82 0.59 -0.55 2.89
C ASN A 82 -0.54 -0.28 1.90
N THR A 83 -0.84 -1.25 1.05
CA THR A 83 -1.93 -1.18 0.09
C THR A 83 -2.99 -2.21 0.45
N VAL A 84 -4.25 -1.77 0.58
CA VAL A 84 -5.40 -2.66 0.67
C VAL A 84 -5.91 -2.91 -0.74
N PHE A 85 -5.83 -4.16 -1.21
CA PHE A 85 -6.25 -4.53 -2.56
C PHE A 85 -7.76 -4.76 -2.63
N GLN A 86 -8.37 -4.37 -3.73
CA GLN A 86 -9.79 -4.55 -4.01
C GLN A 86 -10.24 -6.02 -3.99
N LYS A 87 -9.35 -6.95 -4.34
CA LYS A 87 -9.56 -8.41 -4.34
C LYS A 87 -8.90 -9.09 -3.13
N TYR A 88 -8.82 -8.41 -1.99
CA TYR A 88 -8.35 -8.91 -0.70
C TYR A 88 -6.91 -9.47 -0.65
N ALA A 89 -6.33 -9.94 -1.75
CA ALA A 89 -4.96 -10.47 -1.87
C ALA A 89 -4.63 -11.56 -0.83
N LEU A 90 -5.58 -12.46 -0.56
CA LEU A 90 -5.36 -13.62 0.32
C LEU A 90 -4.47 -14.65 -0.37
N PHE A 91 -3.72 -15.40 0.44
CA PHE A 91 -3.01 -16.59 0.04
C PHE A 91 -3.99 -17.79 0.11
N PRO A 92 -4.52 -18.28 -1.02
CA PRO A 92 -5.61 -19.27 -1.02
C PRO A 92 -5.21 -20.64 -0.48
N HIS A 93 -3.91 -20.90 -0.38
CA HIS A 93 -3.34 -22.15 0.16
C HIS A 93 -3.04 -22.07 1.66
N LEU A 94 -3.31 -20.93 2.29
CA LEU A 94 -3.13 -20.70 3.72
C LEU A 94 -4.49 -20.52 4.39
N ASN A 95 -4.64 -21.09 5.61
CA ASN A 95 -5.79 -20.82 6.46
C ASN A 95 -5.78 -19.37 7.00
N VAL A 96 -6.84 -18.98 7.70
CA VAL A 96 -7.01 -17.63 8.26
C VAL A 96 -5.84 -17.26 9.18
N TYR A 97 -5.43 -18.17 10.09
CA TYR A 97 -4.28 -17.93 10.98
C TYR A 97 -3.02 -17.59 10.19
N ASN A 98 -2.65 -18.41 9.21
CA ASN A 98 -1.43 -18.24 8.46
C ASN A 98 -1.46 -17.03 7.53
N ASN A 99 -2.62 -16.65 6.99
CA ASN A 99 -2.78 -15.40 6.25
C ASN A 99 -2.47 -14.18 7.13
N ILE A 100 -3.02 -14.13 8.36
CA ILE A 100 -2.78 -13.04 9.30
C ILE A 100 -1.33 -13.07 9.81
N ALA A 101 -0.81 -14.26 10.12
CA ALA A 101 0.53 -14.46 10.66
C ALA A 101 1.64 -14.19 9.64
N PHE A 102 1.36 -14.23 8.34
CA PHE A 102 2.36 -14.18 7.26
C PHE A 102 3.34 -13.01 7.41
N GLY A 103 2.83 -11.79 7.54
CA GLY A 103 3.67 -10.60 7.69
C GLY A 103 4.47 -10.57 9.00
N LEU A 104 3.94 -11.19 10.07
CA LEU A 104 4.62 -11.31 11.36
C LEU A 104 5.76 -12.33 11.30
N LYS A 105 5.56 -13.44 10.58
CA LYS A 105 6.59 -14.47 10.31
C LYS A 105 7.74 -13.88 9.50
N LEU A 106 7.45 -13.08 8.47
CA LEU A 106 8.48 -12.38 7.68
C LEU A 106 9.33 -11.44 8.55
N LYS A 107 8.73 -10.83 9.58
CA LYS A 107 9.44 -10.00 10.56
C LYS A 107 10.19 -10.82 11.63
N LYS A 108 10.22 -12.16 11.49
CA LYS A 108 10.88 -13.09 12.43
C LYS A 108 10.43 -12.91 13.88
N MET A 109 9.16 -12.59 14.09
CA MET A 109 8.60 -12.46 15.45
C MET A 109 8.50 -13.83 16.14
N PRO A 110 8.66 -13.90 17.47
CA PRO A 110 8.46 -15.14 18.22
C PRO A 110 7.03 -15.70 18.06
N GLU A 111 6.89 -17.02 17.89
CA GLU A 111 5.61 -17.69 17.62
C GLU A 111 4.54 -17.38 18.69
N ALA A 112 4.95 -17.36 19.97
CA ALA A 112 4.04 -16.97 21.07
C ALA A 112 3.48 -15.54 20.93
N THR A 113 4.26 -14.62 20.35
CA THR A 113 3.82 -13.24 20.08
C THR A 113 2.91 -13.20 18.85
N ILE A 114 3.22 -14.00 17.82
CA ILE A 114 2.38 -14.13 16.61
C ILE A 114 1.00 -14.61 17.01
N GLY A 115 0.90 -15.72 17.77
CA GLY A 115 -0.38 -16.26 18.21
C GLY A 115 -1.25 -15.26 18.99
N LYS A 116 -0.64 -14.48 19.90
CA LYS A 116 -1.35 -13.41 20.62
C LYS A 116 -1.89 -12.33 19.66
N LYS A 117 -1.08 -11.88 18.71
CA LYS A 117 -1.47 -10.84 17.75
C LYS A 117 -2.55 -11.32 16.78
N VAL A 118 -2.47 -12.55 16.30
CA VAL A 118 -3.50 -13.16 15.44
C VAL A 118 -4.85 -13.22 16.18
N LYS A 119 -4.87 -13.74 17.40
CA LYS A 119 -6.10 -13.78 18.22
C LYS A 119 -6.66 -12.39 18.50
N GLN A 120 -5.80 -11.42 18.78
CA GLN A 120 -6.23 -10.03 18.96
C GLN A 120 -6.85 -9.47 17.68
N ALA A 121 -6.25 -9.67 16.51
CA ALA A 121 -6.77 -9.20 15.23
C ALA A 121 -8.15 -9.82 14.92
N LEU A 122 -8.30 -11.14 15.12
CA LEU A 122 -9.57 -11.83 14.92
C LEU A 122 -10.68 -11.31 15.86
N ARG A 123 -10.37 -11.08 17.13
CA ARG A 123 -11.31 -10.46 18.07
C ARG A 123 -11.77 -9.08 17.63
N MET A 124 -10.86 -8.24 17.10
CA MET A 124 -11.18 -6.89 16.64
C MET A 124 -12.20 -6.87 15.50
N VAL A 125 -12.22 -7.92 14.68
CA VAL A 125 -13.16 -8.06 13.54
C VAL A 125 -14.31 -9.02 13.82
N GLY A 126 -14.48 -9.49 15.08
CA GLY A 126 -15.57 -10.39 15.46
C GLY A 126 -15.45 -11.82 14.91
N MET A 127 -14.25 -12.25 14.56
CA MET A 127 -13.96 -13.57 13.97
C MET A 127 -13.18 -14.48 14.95
N THR A 128 -13.56 -14.50 16.20
CA THR A 128 -12.97 -15.43 17.18
C THR A 128 -13.25 -16.87 16.75
N ASP A 129 -12.28 -17.77 16.94
CA ASP A 129 -12.34 -19.22 16.61
C ASP A 129 -12.41 -19.52 15.09
N TYR A 130 -11.96 -18.59 14.24
CA TYR A 130 -11.89 -18.79 12.80
C TYR A 130 -10.47 -19.12 12.30
N GLU A 131 -9.51 -19.33 13.21
CA GLU A 131 -8.08 -19.48 12.90
C GLU A 131 -7.79 -20.58 11.88
N ASP A 132 -8.48 -21.72 12.00
CA ASP A 132 -8.22 -22.94 11.20
C ASP A 132 -9.03 -23.03 9.91
N ARG A 133 -9.91 -22.02 9.65
CA ARG A 133 -10.72 -22.03 8.43
C ARG A 133 -9.86 -21.70 7.21
N ASP A 134 -10.23 -22.30 6.09
CA ASP A 134 -9.68 -21.94 4.78
C ASP A 134 -10.06 -20.49 4.42
N ALA A 135 -9.16 -19.81 3.66
CA ALA A 135 -9.32 -18.41 3.30
C ALA A 135 -10.05 -18.22 1.97
#